data_55ed2bd22c381dfe4931d17440507cad
#
_entry.id   55ed2bd22c381dfe4931d17440507cad
#
_cell.length_a   1.000
_cell.length_b   1.000
_cell.length_c   1.000
_cell.angle_alpha   90.00
_cell.angle_beta   90.00
_cell.angle_gamma   90.00
#
_symmetry.space_group_name_H-M   'P 1'
#
loop_
_entity.id
_entity.type
_entity.pdbx_description
1 polymer ?
#
loop_
_entity_poly.entity_id
_entity_poly.type
_entity_poly.pdbx_seq_one_letter_code
_entity_poly.pdbx_strand_id
1 'polypeptide(L)'
;MLGYFGDRSKAIDVNATKSIAAIVVLAVIGPCMFILQPAYVQGLVEYMNFTEEEAGLIASAEMFGLAATAIAVNFFLGRLNWRVMSAVFLAVSAIGNALSIGLSDSESLMAIRFFTGLGSGGLISITFTMMGLTERADRNMGFIVVAVLSYGAFGLLVMPSLFHWVGLEGVLAIFGLFSVCGFLFVASLPCSDQTHKQAEIEGSRYTWRTKLVTLSGVLAYNLAIGIVWVYIFLVGVEAGISEQSVANALTISQFLGIAGAMGAVIFELRFGRIFPLMLGIFGGALGIAFILGTPSAFMYA
;
A
#
# COMPACT_ATOMS: atom_id res chain seq x y z
N MET A 1 -8.20 24.94 16.50
CA MET A 1 -7.66 23.99 15.50
C MET A 1 -8.73 23.43 14.57
N LEU A 2 -9.90 23.04 15.05
CA LEU A 2 -11.01 22.50 14.22
C LEU A 2 -11.51 23.46 13.12
N GLY A 3 -11.48 24.80 13.33
CA GLY A 3 -11.90 25.78 12.33
C GLY A 3 -11.04 25.86 11.05
N TYR A 4 -9.75 25.44 11.14
CA TYR A 4 -8.84 25.45 9.99
C TYR A 4 -9.13 24.33 8.97
N PHE A 5 -9.71 23.21 9.44
CA PHE A 5 -10.05 22.07 8.60
C PHE A 5 -11.44 22.19 7.94
N GLY A 6 -12.30 23.10 8.41
CA GLY A 6 -13.70 23.22 8.01
C GLY A 6 -14.04 24.38 7.08
N ASP A 7 -13.08 25.27 6.79
CA ASP A 7 -13.34 26.45 5.95
C ASP A 7 -13.48 26.06 4.47
N ARG A 8 -14.73 25.91 4.02
CA ARG A 8 -15.09 25.62 2.62
C ARG A 8 -14.77 26.80 1.66
N SER A 9 -14.44 27.98 2.17
CA SER A 9 -14.18 29.17 1.36
C SER A 9 -12.84 29.10 0.61
N LYS A 10 -11.94 28.18 1.00
CA LYS A 10 -10.67 27.87 0.32
C LYS A 10 -10.73 26.48 -0.30
N ALA A 11 -11.62 26.27 -1.26
CA ALA A 11 -11.63 25.05 -2.06
C ALA A 11 -10.29 24.98 -2.81
N ILE A 12 -9.42 24.03 -2.44
CA ILE A 12 -8.19 23.73 -3.17
C ILE A 12 -8.58 22.86 -4.36
N ASP A 13 -8.15 23.28 -5.55
CA ASP A 13 -8.33 22.49 -6.77
C ASP A 13 -7.54 21.17 -6.66
N VAL A 14 -8.21 20.05 -6.92
CA VAL A 14 -7.61 18.73 -6.96
C VAL A 14 -6.48 18.64 -8.00
N ASN A 15 -6.56 19.44 -9.07
CA ASN A 15 -5.56 19.52 -10.15
C ASN A 15 -4.34 20.39 -9.79
N ALA A 16 -4.39 21.12 -8.68
CA ALA A 16 -3.26 21.94 -8.25
C ALA A 16 -2.04 21.03 -7.96
N THR A 17 -0.85 21.43 -8.41
CA THR A 17 0.40 20.68 -8.22
C THR A 17 0.64 20.33 -6.74
N LYS A 18 0.32 21.26 -5.84
CA LYS A 18 0.44 21.00 -4.38
C LYS A 18 -0.51 19.91 -3.89
N SER A 19 -1.73 19.87 -4.44
CA SER A 19 -2.72 18.85 -4.13
C SER A 19 -2.27 17.48 -4.63
N ILE A 20 -1.86 17.40 -5.90
CA ILE A 20 -1.35 16.15 -6.49
C ILE A 20 -0.13 15.64 -5.69
N ALA A 21 0.83 16.51 -5.37
CA ALA A 21 2.00 16.11 -4.57
C ALA A 21 1.60 15.60 -3.18
N ALA A 22 0.66 16.27 -2.49
CA ALA A 22 0.15 15.85 -1.19
C ALA A 22 -0.55 14.48 -1.28
N ILE A 23 -1.37 14.26 -2.31
CA ILE A 23 -2.04 12.98 -2.54
C ILE A 23 -1.02 11.87 -2.77
N VAL A 24 0.01 12.09 -3.60
CA VAL A 24 1.08 11.10 -3.85
C VAL A 24 1.82 10.74 -2.56
N VAL A 25 2.21 11.73 -1.76
CA VAL A 25 2.91 11.48 -0.49
C VAL A 25 2.03 10.69 0.48
N LEU A 26 0.76 11.06 0.62
CA LEU A 26 -0.17 10.35 1.51
C LEU A 26 -0.53 8.96 1.00
N ALA A 27 -0.53 8.74 -0.33
CA ALA A 27 -0.70 7.42 -0.92
C ALA A 27 0.48 6.46 -0.64
N VAL A 28 1.66 7.00 -0.34
CA VAL A 28 2.82 6.22 0.15
C VAL A 28 2.76 6.03 1.65
N ILE A 29 2.49 7.10 2.41
CA ILE A 29 2.45 7.06 3.89
C ILE A 29 1.35 6.11 4.39
N GLY A 30 0.17 6.10 3.75
CA GLY A 30 -0.92 5.22 4.15
C GLY A 30 -0.50 3.75 4.22
N PRO A 31 -0.08 3.13 3.13
CA PRO A 31 0.33 1.73 3.08
C PRO A 31 1.81 1.49 3.37
N CYS A 32 2.53 2.42 4.00
CA CYS A 32 4.00 2.36 4.12
C CYS A 32 4.49 1.03 4.70
N MET A 33 3.81 0.49 5.71
CA MET A 33 4.15 -0.79 6.31
C MET A 33 3.74 -1.97 5.41
N PHE A 34 2.57 -1.91 4.78
CA PHE A 34 2.12 -2.91 3.82
C PHE A 34 3.10 -3.08 2.65
N ILE A 35 3.66 -1.99 2.15
CA ILE A 35 4.66 -2.02 1.05
C ILE A 35 5.93 -2.77 1.51
N LEU A 36 6.32 -2.63 2.78
CA LEU A 36 7.51 -3.26 3.37
C LEU A 36 7.18 -4.52 4.18
N GLN A 37 5.97 -5.06 4.03
CA GLN A 37 5.47 -6.19 4.80
C GLN A 37 6.38 -7.43 4.77
N PRO A 38 7.02 -7.81 3.64
CA PRO A 38 7.94 -8.95 3.64
C PRO A 38 9.07 -8.82 4.67
N ALA A 39 9.70 -7.65 4.72
CA ALA A 39 10.77 -7.39 5.69
C ALA A 39 10.22 -7.26 7.12
N TYR A 40 9.01 -6.70 7.28
CA TYR A 40 8.37 -6.60 8.60
C TYR A 40 8.05 -7.98 9.18
N VAL A 41 7.49 -8.90 8.39
CA VAL A 41 7.20 -10.27 8.81
C VAL A 41 8.47 -11.00 9.19
N GLN A 42 9.56 -10.87 8.41
CA GLN A 42 10.87 -11.37 8.78
C GLN A 42 11.34 -10.80 10.12
N GLY A 43 11.17 -9.50 10.33
CA GLY A 43 11.53 -8.83 11.57
C GLY A 43 10.75 -9.34 12.79
N LEU A 44 9.46 -9.68 12.64
CA LEU A 44 8.67 -10.31 13.71
C LEU A 44 9.22 -11.67 14.12
N VAL A 45 9.60 -12.49 13.16
CA VAL A 45 10.17 -13.83 13.40
C VAL A 45 11.54 -13.71 14.07
N GLU A 46 12.44 -12.89 13.54
CA GLU A 46 13.84 -12.86 13.95
C GLU A 46 14.08 -12.05 15.23
N TYR A 47 13.43 -10.90 15.39
CA TYR A 47 13.70 -9.96 16.50
C TYR A 47 12.70 -10.10 17.65
N MET A 48 11.49 -10.61 17.41
CA MET A 48 10.50 -10.84 18.47
C MET A 48 10.28 -12.33 18.78
N ASN A 49 10.95 -13.24 18.06
CA ASN A 49 10.82 -14.69 18.20
C ASN A 49 9.38 -15.20 18.04
N PHE A 50 8.54 -14.52 17.25
CA PHE A 50 7.25 -15.06 16.87
C PHE A 50 7.43 -16.21 15.88
N THR A 51 6.51 -17.15 15.93
CA THR A 51 6.43 -18.19 14.89
C THR A 51 6.03 -17.56 13.56
N GLU A 52 6.34 -18.19 12.44
CA GLU A 52 5.91 -17.74 11.12
C GLU A 52 4.37 -17.64 11.02
N GLU A 53 3.65 -18.54 11.70
CA GLU A 53 2.20 -18.51 11.78
C GLU A 53 1.71 -17.27 12.50
N GLU A 54 2.25 -16.92 13.66
CA GLU A 54 1.90 -15.71 14.42
C GLU A 54 2.24 -14.45 13.61
N ALA A 55 3.42 -14.38 13.01
CA ALA A 55 3.81 -13.25 12.17
C ALA A 55 2.88 -13.09 10.95
N GLY A 56 2.49 -14.19 10.32
CA GLY A 56 1.51 -14.21 9.24
C GLY A 56 0.11 -13.77 9.68
N LEU A 57 -0.34 -14.18 10.87
CA LEU A 57 -1.63 -13.75 11.44
C LEU A 57 -1.64 -12.25 11.77
N ILE A 58 -0.55 -11.73 12.34
CA ILE A 58 -0.38 -10.30 12.63
C ILE A 58 -0.44 -9.48 11.33
N ALA A 59 0.29 -9.90 10.29
CA ALA A 59 0.26 -9.28 8.98
C ALA A 59 -1.13 -9.34 8.36
N SER A 60 -1.81 -10.48 8.45
CA SER A 60 -3.17 -10.68 7.93
C SER A 60 -4.19 -9.79 8.65
N ALA A 61 -4.08 -9.62 9.96
CA ALA A 61 -4.96 -8.74 10.73
C ALA A 61 -4.88 -7.29 10.24
N GLU A 62 -3.67 -6.79 9.98
CA GLU A 62 -3.48 -5.45 9.40
C GLU A 62 -4.12 -5.33 8.02
N MET A 63 -3.96 -6.34 7.16
CA MET A 63 -4.58 -6.37 5.83
C MET A 63 -6.11 -6.42 5.90
N PHE A 64 -6.67 -7.15 6.87
CA PHE A 64 -8.11 -7.15 7.11
C PHE A 64 -8.62 -5.77 7.53
N GLY A 65 -7.91 -5.08 8.42
CA GLY A 65 -8.22 -3.71 8.80
C GLY A 65 -8.20 -2.76 7.58
N LEU A 66 -7.13 -2.86 6.78
CA LEU A 66 -6.97 -2.09 5.54
C LEU A 66 -8.14 -2.33 4.57
N ALA A 67 -8.48 -3.58 4.31
CA ALA A 67 -9.57 -3.94 3.41
C ALA A 67 -10.94 -3.47 3.94
N ALA A 68 -11.20 -3.66 5.24
CA ALA A 68 -12.45 -3.24 5.87
C ALA A 68 -12.69 -1.74 5.71
N THR A 69 -11.67 -0.93 5.99
CA THR A 69 -11.81 0.54 5.85
C THR A 69 -11.82 0.99 4.40
N ALA A 70 -11.02 0.37 3.53
CA ALA A 70 -11.05 0.70 2.10
C ALA A 70 -12.44 0.49 1.50
N ILE A 71 -13.19 -0.52 1.96
CA ILE A 71 -14.59 -0.74 1.56
C ILE A 71 -15.51 0.27 2.25
N ALA A 72 -15.39 0.45 3.57
CA ALA A 72 -16.30 1.28 4.35
C ALA A 72 -16.25 2.75 3.94
N VAL A 73 -15.05 3.28 3.63
CA VAL A 73 -14.86 4.69 3.24
C VAL A 73 -15.68 5.06 2.02
N ASN A 74 -15.89 4.15 1.07
CA ASN A 74 -16.67 4.43 -0.14
C ASN A 74 -18.12 4.86 0.16
N PHE A 75 -18.70 4.43 1.29
CA PHE A 75 -20.03 4.85 1.70
C PHE A 75 -20.08 6.26 2.31
N PHE A 76 -18.94 6.82 2.67
CA PHE A 76 -18.82 8.11 3.36
C PHE A 76 -18.12 9.20 2.54
N LEU A 77 -17.42 8.85 1.45
CA LEU A 77 -16.60 9.77 0.62
C LEU A 77 -17.37 11.00 0.14
N GLY A 78 -18.64 10.84 -0.23
CA GLY A 78 -19.49 11.95 -0.69
C GLY A 78 -20.09 12.82 0.43
N ARG A 79 -19.93 12.43 1.70
CA ARG A 79 -20.60 13.07 2.85
C ARG A 79 -19.65 13.77 3.81
N LEU A 80 -18.42 13.30 3.91
CA LEU A 80 -17.45 13.78 4.88
C LEU A 80 -16.35 14.62 4.23
N ASN A 81 -15.73 15.47 5.04
CA ASN A 81 -14.60 16.28 4.62
C ASN A 81 -13.35 15.40 4.50
N TRP A 82 -12.76 15.31 3.31
CA TRP A 82 -11.61 14.47 3.01
C TRP A 82 -10.37 14.82 3.81
N ARG A 83 -10.16 16.09 4.18
CA ARG A 83 -9.06 16.50 5.08
C ARG A 83 -9.25 15.92 6.47
N VAL A 84 -10.47 16.00 7.01
CA VAL A 84 -10.78 15.47 8.33
C VAL A 84 -10.62 13.95 8.33
N MET A 85 -11.15 13.27 7.31
CA MET A 85 -10.99 11.81 7.17
C MET A 85 -9.51 11.42 7.09
N SER A 86 -8.72 12.09 6.24
CA SER A 86 -7.28 11.82 6.12
C SER A 86 -6.54 12.05 7.44
N ALA A 87 -6.89 13.13 8.18
CA ALA A 87 -6.30 13.40 9.49
C ALA A 87 -6.65 12.32 10.52
N VAL A 88 -7.90 11.84 10.54
CA VAL A 88 -8.33 10.74 11.43
C VAL A 88 -7.56 9.47 11.10
N PHE A 89 -7.44 9.09 9.83
CA PHE A 89 -6.73 7.89 9.42
C PHE A 89 -5.23 7.96 9.70
N LEU A 90 -4.60 9.13 9.51
CA LEU A 90 -3.21 9.35 9.94
C LEU A 90 -3.05 9.21 11.45
N ALA A 91 -4.00 9.75 12.24
CA ALA A 91 -3.97 9.61 13.69
C ALA A 91 -4.10 8.14 14.12
N VAL A 92 -5.03 7.38 13.51
CA VAL A 92 -5.19 5.95 13.77
C VAL A 92 -3.91 5.18 13.45
N SER A 93 -3.28 5.44 12.30
CA SER A 93 -2.02 4.81 11.92
C SER A 93 -0.87 5.19 12.86
N ALA A 94 -0.75 6.46 13.23
CA ALA A 94 0.30 6.93 14.14
C ALA A 94 0.16 6.31 15.54
N ILE A 95 -1.06 6.32 16.10
CA ILE A 95 -1.37 5.74 17.41
C ILE A 95 -1.16 4.22 17.38
N GLY A 96 -1.63 3.53 16.35
CA GLY A 96 -1.46 2.10 16.19
C GLY A 96 0.01 1.68 16.11
N ASN A 97 0.84 2.41 15.35
CA ASN A 97 2.28 2.16 15.33
C ASN A 97 2.94 2.42 16.69
N ALA A 98 2.56 3.51 17.38
CA ALA A 98 3.09 3.82 18.71
C ALA A 98 2.69 2.76 19.75
N LEU A 99 1.45 2.30 19.75
CA LEU A 99 0.96 1.26 20.66
C LEU A 99 1.55 -0.14 20.34
N SER A 100 2.04 -0.37 19.14
CA SER A 100 2.72 -1.63 18.79
C SER A 100 4.12 -1.74 19.40
N ILE A 101 4.71 -0.63 19.85
CA ILE A 101 6.03 -0.61 20.47
C ILE A 101 5.94 -1.23 21.87
N GLY A 102 6.86 -2.16 22.17
CA GLY A 102 6.92 -2.83 23.48
C GLY A 102 5.93 -3.97 23.67
N LEU A 103 5.12 -4.30 22.67
CA LEU A 103 4.25 -5.46 22.73
C LEU A 103 4.99 -6.73 22.33
N SER A 104 5.05 -7.68 23.26
CA SER A 104 5.63 -9.03 23.06
C SER A 104 4.58 -10.14 22.93
N ASP A 105 3.31 -9.80 23.06
CA ASP A 105 2.19 -10.71 22.93
C ASP A 105 1.56 -10.63 21.54
N SER A 106 1.45 -11.79 20.86
CA SER A 106 0.99 -11.88 19.48
C SER A 106 -0.48 -11.47 19.33
N GLU A 107 -1.34 -11.81 20.29
CA GLU A 107 -2.79 -11.50 20.24
C GLU A 107 -3.02 -9.98 20.34
N SER A 108 -2.35 -9.32 21.29
CA SER A 108 -2.43 -7.87 21.47
C SER A 108 -1.88 -7.13 20.27
N LEU A 109 -0.74 -7.59 19.74
CA LEU A 109 -0.14 -7.00 18.54
C LEU A 109 -1.05 -7.17 17.32
N MET A 110 -1.64 -8.35 17.14
CA MET A 110 -2.61 -8.62 16.07
C MET A 110 -3.81 -7.67 16.13
N ALA A 111 -4.37 -7.45 17.32
CA ALA A 111 -5.48 -6.54 17.51
C ALA A 111 -5.09 -5.09 17.16
N ILE A 112 -3.93 -4.61 17.61
CA ILE A 112 -3.46 -3.25 17.33
C ILE A 112 -3.12 -3.10 15.86
N ARG A 113 -2.51 -4.10 15.21
CA ARG A 113 -2.23 -4.06 13.77
C ARG A 113 -3.51 -4.00 12.93
N PHE A 114 -4.57 -4.70 13.35
CA PHE A 114 -5.88 -4.54 12.72
C PHE A 114 -6.36 -3.08 12.75
N PHE A 115 -6.30 -2.42 13.90
CA PHE A 115 -6.68 -0.98 14.02
C PHE A 115 -5.75 -0.08 13.20
N THR A 116 -4.44 -0.36 13.17
CA THR A 116 -3.49 0.38 12.33
C THR A 116 -3.85 0.25 10.86
N GLY A 117 -4.22 -0.96 10.43
CA GLY A 117 -4.72 -1.25 9.09
C GLY A 117 -5.95 -0.43 8.71
N LEU A 118 -6.88 -0.17 9.65
CA LEU A 118 -8.02 0.72 9.39
C LEU A 118 -7.56 2.11 8.95
N GLY A 119 -6.51 2.66 9.56
CA GLY A 119 -5.92 3.94 9.16
C GLY A 119 -5.31 3.89 7.76
N SER A 120 -4.52 2.86 7.49
CA SER A 120 -3.86 2.65 6.18
C SER A 120 -4.87 2.52 5.04
N GLY A 121 -5.91 1.69 5.22
CA GLY A 121 -6.94 1.46 4.21
C GLY A 121 -7.77 2.70 3.88
N GLY A 122 -8.06 3.50 4.91
CA GLY A 122 -8.76 4.77 4.73
C GLY A 122 -7.95 5.77 3.90
N LEU A 123 -6.66 5.89 4.16
CA LEU A 123 -5.75 6.76 3.38
C LEU A 123 -5.63 6.29 1.94
N ILE A 124 -5.45 4.99 1.70
CA ILE A 124 -5.42 4.43 0.34
C ILE A 124 -6.71 4.80 -0.40
N SER A 125 -7.87 4.50 0.17
CA SER A 125 -9.15 4.73 -0.49
C SER A 125 -9.35 6.21 -0.86
N ILE A 126 -9.06 7.12 0.07
CA ILE A 126 -9.22 8.56 -0.16
C ILE A 126 -8.22 9.08 -1.20
N THR A 127 -6.96 8.71 -1.10
CA THR A 127 -5.91 9.21 -2.01
C THR A 127 -6.11 8.72 -3.44
N PHE A 128 -6.47 7.46 -3.62
CA PHE A 128 -6.77 6.91 -4.95
C PHE A 128 -8.05 7.53 -5.53
N THR A 129 -9.07 7.76 -4.71
CA THR A 129 -10.29 8.45 -5.16
C THR A 129 -9.98 9.87 -5.61
N MET A 130 -9.26 10.66 -4.81
CA MET A 130 -8.89 12.03 -5.19
C MET A 130 -8.05 12.05 -6.47
N MET A 131 -7.11 11.10 -6.62
CA MET A 131 -6.29 11.03 -7.82
C MET A 131 -7.10 10.68 -9.06
N GLY A 132 -8.09 9.78 -8.94
CA GLY A 132 -9.01 9.43 -10.01
C GLY A 132 -9.91 10.58 -10.48
N LEU A 133 -10.11 11.62 -9.65
CA LEU A 133 -10.89 12.81 -9.99
C LEU A 133 -10.07 13.93 -10.65
N THR A 134 -8.77 13.73 -10.84
CA THR A 134 -7.92 14.71 -11.55
C THR A 134 -8.16 14.65 -13.06
N GLU A 135 -7.96 15.76 -13.76
CA GLU A 135 -8.14 15.85 -15.22
C GLU A 135 -7.25 14.86 -16.01
N ARG A 136 -6.09 14.50 -15.45
CA ARG A 136 -5.14 13.55 -16.03
C ARG A 136 -4.94 12.34 -15.10
N ALA A 137 -6.05 11.68 -14.76
CA ALA A 137 -6.09 10.61 -13.78
C ALA A 137 -5.05 9.51 -14.07
N ASP A 138 -4.96 9.01 -15.30
CA ASP A 138 -4.02 7.93 -15.67
C ASP A 138 -2.56 8.33 -15.42
N ARG A 139 -2.16 9.53 -15.86
CA ARG A 139 -0.81 10.05 -15.63
C ARG A 139 -0.54 10.23 -14.13
N ASN A 140 -1.48 10.77 -13.41
CA ASN A 140 -1.32 11.10 -11.99
C ASN A 140 -1.34 9.82 -11.13
N MET A 141 -2.10 8.79 -11.52
CA MET A 141 -2.00 7.45 -10.93
C MET A 141 -0.61 6.85 -11.16
N GLY A 142 0.00 7.07 -12.32
CA GLY A 142 1.38 6.68 -12.59
C GLY A 142 2.37 7.27 -11.58
N PHE A 143 2.17 8.51 -11.12
CA PHE A 143 3.00 9.10 -10.07
C PHE A 143 2.87 8.36 -8.73
N ILE A 144 1.66 7.92 -8.36
CA ILE A 144 1.47 7.10 -7.16
C ILE A 144 2.24 5.78 -7.31
N VAL A 145 2.08 5.08 -8.44
CA VAL A 145 2.77 3.79 -8.68
C VAL A 145 4.27 3.95 -8.58
N VAL A 146 4.86 4.94 -9.26
CA VAL A 146 6.31 5.22 -9.20
C VAL A 146 6.75 5.54 -7.77
N ALA A 147 5.99 6.37 -7.04
CA ALA A 147 6.33 6.73 -5.65
C ALA A 147 6.27 5.52 -4.71
N VAL A 148 5.23 4.68 -4.82
CA VAL A 148 5.04 3.45 -4.03
C VAL A 148 6.17 2.46 -4.29
N LEU A 149 6.49 2.18 -5.56
CA LEU A 149 7.56 1.25 -5.93
C LEU A 149 8.95 1.79 -5.54
N SER A 150 9.18 3.10 -5.69
CA SER A 150 10.44 3.74 -5.25
C SER A 150 10.60 3.67 -3.72
N TYR A 151 9.53 3.92 -2.97
CA TYR A 151 9.52 3.76 -1.52
C TYR A 151 9.78 2.29 -1.14
N GLY A 152 9.13 1.34 -1.80
CA GLY A 152 9.34 -0.10 -1.59
C GLY A 152 10.78 -0.51 -1.86
N ALA A 153 11.35 -0.09 -3.00
CA ALA A 153 12.73 -0.38 -3.35
C ALA A 153 13.72 0.13 -2.30
N PHE A 154 13.61 1.42 -1.95
CA PHE A 154 14.50 2.03 -0.97
C PHE A 154 14.28 1.45 0.43
N GLY A 155 13.03 1.26 0.85
CA GLY A 155 12.69 0.73 2.15
C GLY A 155 13.19 -0.71 2.34
N LEU A 156 12.96 -1.61 1.37
CA LEU A 156 13.45 -2.98 1.42
C LEU A 156 14.98 -3.04 1.46
N LEU A 157 15.65 -2.19 0.69
CA LEU A 157 17.12 -2.11 0.69
C LEU A 157 17.70 -1.76 2.07
N VAL A 158 17.06 -0.82 2.76
CA VAL A 158 17.56 -0.26 4.02
C VAL A 158 17.07 -1.04 5.25
N MET A 159 15.97 -1.80 5.10
CA MET A 159 15.31 -2.47 6.23
C MET A 159 16.22 -3.38 7.05
N PRO A 160 17.07 -4.26 6.49
CA PRO A 160 17.97 -5.09 7.29
C PRO A 160 18.94 -4.25 8.14
N SER A 161 19.46 -3.16 7.59
CA SER A 161 20.32 -2.24 8.33
C SER A 161 19.55 -1.49 9.43
N LEU A 162 18.31 -1.09 9.18
CA LEU A 162 17.45 -0.43 10.17
C LEU A 162 17.16 -1.38 11.35
N PHE A 163 16.81 -2.62 11.08
CA PHE A 163 16.61 -3.61 12.15
C PHE A 163 17.86 -3.77 13.01
N HIS A 164 19.03 -3.80 12.39
CA HIS A 164 20.29 -3.93 13.12
C HIS A 164 20.62 -2.71 13.99
N TRP A 165 20.24 -1.49 13.56
CA TRP A 165 20.54 -0.25 14.27
C TRP A 165 19.51 0.12 15.34
N VAL A 166 18.23 -0.02 15.05
CA VAL A 166 17.14 0.48 15.90
C VAL A 166 16.16 -0.62 16.35
N GLY A 167 16.35 -1.84 15.89
CA GLY A 167 15.44 -2.95 16.16
C GLY A 167 14.08 -2.78 15.50
N LEU A 168 13.19 -3.74 15.71
CA LEU A 168 11.83 -3.68 15.19
C LEU A 168 11.02 -2.53 15.81
N GLU A 169 11.21 -2.27 17.09
CA GLU A 169 10.52 -1.17 17.78
C GLU A 169 10.88 0.20 17.19
N GLY A 170 12.15 0.41 16.86
CA GLY A 170 12.60 1.63 16.19
C GLY A 170 12.00 1.77 14.78
N VAL A 171 11.83 0.68 14.06
CA VAL A 171 11.15 0.67 12.75
C VAL A 171 9.67 1.04 12.90
N LEU A 172 8.98 0.50 13.91
CA LEU A 172 7.59 0.88 14.23
C LEU A 172 7.47 2.38 14.57
N ALA A 173 8.45 2.91 15.33
CA ALA A 173 8.51 4.34 15.65
C ALA A 173 8.69 5.20 14.38
N ILE A 174 9.51 4.76 13.42
CA ILE A 174 9.70 5.44 12.13
C ILE A 174 8.38 5.44 11.33
N PHE A 175 7.63 4.35 11.28
CA PHE A 175 6.31 4.31 10.61
C PHE A 175 5.29 5.22 11.30
N GLY A 176 5.31 5.26 12.64
CA GLY A 176 4.52 6.22 13.40
C GLY A 176 4.87 7.66 13.05
N LEU A 177 6.17 7.98 12.96
CA LEU A 177 6.66 9.30 12.57
C LEU A 177 6.24 9.67 11.14
N PHE A 178 6.28 8.73 10.19
CA PHE A 178 5.78 8.97 8.84
C PHE A 178 4.30 9.36 8.84
N SER A 179 3.48 8.68 9.63
CA SER A 179 2.07 9.02 9.80
C SER A 179 1.89 10.43 10.39
N VAL A 180 2.71 10.81 11.37
CA VAL A 180 2.71 12.18 11.93
C VAL A 180 3.15 13.20 10.89
N CYS A 181 4.21 12.94 10.13
CA CYS A 181 4.65 13.82 9.04
C CYS A 181 3.55 14.00 7.97
N GLY A 182 2.70 13.00 7.76
CA GLY A 182 1.57 13.06 6.85
C GLY A 182 0.61 14.24 7.14
N PHE A 183 0.47 14.66 8.39
CA PHE A 183 -0.37 15.80 8.76
C PHE A 183 0.04 17.12 8.08
N LEU A 184 1.31 17.28 7.73
CA LEU A 184 1.81 18.46 7.01
C LEU A 184 1.16 18.63 5.63
N PHE A 185 0.71 17.52 5.03
CA PHE A 185 0.15 17.49 3.69
C PHE A 185 -1.38 17.58 3.67
N VAL A 186 -2.06 17.30 4.80
CA VAL A 186 -3.52 17.32 4.90
C VAL A 186 -4.13 18.66 4.50
N ALA A 187 -3.49 19.77 4.86
CA ALA A 187 -3.96 21.11 4.52
C ALA A 187 -3.98 21.38 3.00
N SER A 188 -3.16 20.64 2.23
CA SER A 188 -3.06 20.76 0.77
C SER A 188 -4.07 19.89 0.01
N LEU A 189 -4.86 19.07 0.71
CA LEU A 189 -5.90 18.23 0.11
C LEU A 189 -7.17 19.05 -0.21
N PRO A 190 -7.98 18.67 -1.21
CA PRO A 190 -9.32 19.19 -1.39
C PRO A 190 -10.23 18.83 -0.20
N CYS A 191 -11.25 19.64 0.06
CA CYS A 191 -12.15 19.40 1.21
C CYS A 191 -13.21 18.32 0.93
N SER A 192 -13.82 18.38 -0.21
CA SER A 192 -14.79 17.40 -0.75
C SER A 192 -15.12 17.82 -2.18
N ASP A 193 -15.57 16.93 -3.02
CA ASP A 193 -15.91 17.29 -4.39
C ASP A 193 -17.37 16.92 -4.72
N GLN A 194 -18.02 17.82 -5.47
CA GLN A 194 -19.32 17.58 -6.11
C GLN A 194 -19.20 16.67 -7.34
N THR A 195 -17.98 16.46 -7.84
CA THR A 195 -17.63 15.62 -8.99
C THR A 195 -17.90 14.13 -8.76
N HIS A 196 -18.02 13.71 -7.49
CA HIS A 196 -18.36 12.33 -7.15
C HIS A 196 -19.69 11.86 -7.78
N LYS A 197 -20.62 12.78 -8.01
CA LYS A 197 -21.90 12.45 -8.65
C LYS A 197 -21.78 12.07 -10.13
N GLN A 198 -20.79 12.57 -10.84
CA GLN A 198 -20.56 12.22 -12.26
C GLN A 198 -19.94 10.84 -12.43
N ALA A 199 -19.02 10.45 -11.56
CA ALA A 199 -18.39 9.12 -11.60
C ALA A 199 -19.39 7.97 -11.30
N GLU A 200 -20.39 8.21 -10.42
CA GLU A 200 -21.47 7.23 -10.17
C GLU A 200 -22.33 6.94 -11.41
N ILE A 201 -22.54 7.94 -12.28
CA ILE A 201 -23.37 7.79 -13.49
C ILE A 201 -22.66 6.92 -14.54
N GLU A 202 -21.35 7.03 -14.68
CA GLU A 202 -20.57 6.21 -15.63
C GLU A 202 -20.40 4.75 -15.18
N GLY A 203 -20.31 4.49 -13.88
CA GLY A 203 -20.23 3.13 -13.32
C GLY A 203 -21.49 2.27 -13.53
N SER A 204 -22.61 2.90 -13.89
CA SER A 204 -23.90 2.22 -14.11
C SER A 204 -24.00 1.41 -15.41
N ARG A 205 -23.04 1.53 -16.34
CA ARG A 205 -23.12 0.94 -17.70
C ARG A 205 -22.85 -0.57 -17.76
N TYR A 206 -22.26 -1.17 -16.73
CA TYR A 206 -21.91 -2.58 -16.76
C TYR A 206 -22.93 -3.44 -16.04
N THR A 207 -23.22 -4.63 -16.60
CA THR A 207 -24.12 -5.60 -15.97
C THR A 207 -23.55 -6.09 -14.65
N TRP A 208 -24.41 -6.47 -13.70
CA TRP A 208 -24.00 -7.01 -12.41
C TRP A 208 -23.08 -8.24 -12.53
N ARG A 209 -23.37 -9.10 -13.51
CA ARG A 209 -22.55 -10.29 -13.81
C ARG A 209 -21.12 -9.89 -14.22
N THR A 210 -20.97 -8.92 -15.09
CA THR A 210 -19.65 -8.43 -15.52
C THR A 210 -18.88 -7.87 -14.32
N LYS A 211 -19.53 -7.07 -13.48
CA LYS A 211 -18.91 -6.51 -12.26
C LYS A 211 -18.43 -7.61 -11.32
N LEU A 212 -19.25 -8.66 -11.08
CA LEU A 212 -18.87 -9.78 -10.21
C LEU A 212 -17.69 -10.58 -10.77
N VAL A 213 -17.71 -10.93 -12.05
CA VAL A 213 -16.62 -11.71 -12.67
C VAL A 213 -15.31 -10.93 -12.63
N THR A 214 -15.35 -9.63 -12.97
CA THR A 214 -14.15 -8.79 -12.90
C THR A 214 -13.64 -8.68 -11.46
N LEU A 215 -14.52 -8.42 -10.49
CA LEU A 215 -14.14 -8.26 -9.10
C LEU A 215 -13.57 -9.56 -8.52
N SER A 216 -14.17 -10.72 -8.83
CA SER A 216 -13.65 -12.02 -8.37
C SER A 216 -12.28 -12.35 -8.97
N GLY A 217 -12.04 -12.01 -10.24
CA GLY A 217 -10.73 -12.17 -10.88
C GLY A 217 -9.66 -11.29 -10.22
N VAL A 218 -9.97 -10.01 -9.96
CA VAL A 218 -9.09 -9.08 -9.25
C VAL A 218 -8.81 -9.59 -7.83
N LEU A 219 -9.85 -10.06 -7.12
CA LEU A 219 -9.71 -10.60 -5.78
C LEU A 219 -8.79 -11.82 -5.75
N ALA A 220 -9.01 -12.80 -6.63
CA ALA A 220 -8.20 -14.01 -6.72
C ALA A 220 -6.72 -13.69 -7.01
N TYR A 221 -6.47 -12.79 -7.96
CA TYR A 221 -5.12 -12.34 -8.30
C TYR A 221 -4.43 -11.64 -7.12
N ASN A 222 -5.11 -10.71 -6.44
CA ASN A 222 -4.53 -10.01 -5.30
C ASN A 222 -4.32 -10.93 -4.10
N LEU A 223 -5.18 -11.93 -3.87
CA LEU A 223 -4.96 -12.93 -2.83
C LEU A 223 -3.69 -13.76 -3.11
N ALA A 224 -3.51 -14.23 -4.34
CA ALA A 224 -2.32 -15.00 -4.71
C ALA A 224 -1.03 -14.19 -4.54
N ILE A 225 -1.00 -12.97 -5.06
CA ILE A 225 0.16 -12.07 -4.93
C ILE A 225 0.38 -11.68 -3.46
N GLY A 226 -0.69 -11.41 -2.70
CA GLY A 226 -0.59 -11.01 -1.30
C GLY A 226 0.05 -12.10 -0.42
N ILE A 227 -0.33 -13.36 -0.62
CA ILE A 227 0.27 -14.50 0.11
C ILE A 227 1.77 -14.58 -0.20
N VAL A 228 2.15 -14.55 -1.48
CA VAL A 228 3.56 -14.60 -1.89
C VAL A 228 4.31 -13.41 -1.32
N TRP A 229 3.75 -12.20 -1.40
CA TRP A 229 4.38 -10.97 -0.92
C TRP A 229 4.69 -11.02 0.58
N VAL A 230 3.78 -11.54 1.40
CA VAL A 230 3.98 -11.65 2.85
C VAL A 230 5.17 -12.52 3.20
N TYR A 231 5.31 -13.67 2.55
CA TYR A 231 6.29 -14.70 2.92
C TYR A 231 7.55 -14.71 2.05
N ILE A 232 7.64 -13.92 0.99
CA ILE A 232 8.75 -13.98 0.03
C ILE A 232 10.11 -13.77 0.69
N PHE A 233 10.20 -12.91 1.70
CA PHE A 233 11.43 -12.63 2.42
C PHE A 233 11.85 -13.84 3.29
N LEU A 234 10.90 -14.40 4.05
CA LEU A 234 11.12 -15.59 4.87
C LEU A 234 11.61 -16.76 4.02
N VAL A 235 10.91 -17.07 2.93
CA VAL A 235 11.28 -18.16 2.00
C VAL A 235 12.72 -18.00 1.49
N GLY A 236 13.16 -16.77 1.23
CA GLY A 236 14.54 -16.48 0.80
C GLY A 236 15.56 -16.78 1.90
N VAL A 237 15.29 -16.37 3.12
CA VAL A 237 16.17 -16.59 4.27
C VAL A 237 16.22 -18.07 4.64
N GLU A 238 15.09 -18.77 4.66
CA GLU A 238 15.03 -20.24 4.89
C GLU A 238 15.79 -21.03 3.83
N ALA A 239 15.81 -20.54 2.57
CA ALA A 239 16.64 -21.14 1.52
C ALA A 239 18.14 -20.90 1.69
N GLY A 240 18.58 -20.26 2.79
CA GLY A 240 19.97 -19.98 3.10
C GLY A 240 20.54 -18.75 2.42
N ILE A 241 19.69 -17.88 1.83
CA ILE A 241 20.11 -16.62 1.24
C ILE A 241 20.22 -15.57 2.36
N SER A 242 21.30 -14.78 2.39
CA SER A 242 21.43 -13.73 3.41
C SER A 242 20.32 -12.68 3.28
N GLU A 243 19.85 -12.13 4.40
CA GLU A 243 18.79 -11.09 4.43
C GLU A 243 19.09 -9.93 3.50
N GLN A 244 20.34 -9.44 3.50
CA GLN A 244 20.74 -8.34 2.62
C GLN A 244 20.66 -8.75 1.15
N SER A 245 20.93 -10.00 0.79
CA SER A 245 20.80 -10.48 -0.59
C SER A 245 19.34 -10.59 -1.02
N VAL A 246 18.45 -11.05 -0.13
CA VAL A 246 17.00 -11.06 -0.37
C VAL A 246 16.49 -9.63 -0.53
N ALA A 247 16.88 -8.73 0.37
CA ALA A 247 16.49 -7.31 0.31
C ALA A 247 16.95 -6.64 -1.01
N ASN A 248 18.19 -6.90 -1.43
CA ASN A 248 18.74 -6.39 -2.69
C ASN A 248 17.95 -6.92 -3.89
N ALA A 249 17.62 -8.21 -3.92
CA ALA A 249 16.86 -8.82 -4.99
C ALA A 249 15.44 -8.24 -5.07
N LEU A 250 14.75 -8.11 -3.93
CA LEU A 250 13.42 -7.46 -3.87
C LEU A 250 13.49 -5.99 -4.27
N THR A 251 14.57 -5.28 -3.94
CA THR A 251 14.81 -3.91 -4.40
C THR A 251 14.90 -3.83 -5.93
N ILE A 252 15.67 -4.73 -6.55
CA ILE A 252 15.79 -4.83 -8.01
C ILE A 252 14.42 -5.12 -8.63
N SER A 253 13.63 -6.03 -8.05
CA SER A 253 12.29 -6.36 -8.52
C SER A 253 11.36 -5.15 -8.53
N GLN A 254 11.46 -4.24 -7.55
CA GLN A 254 10.69 -2.99 -7.53
C GLN A 254 11.06 -2.06 -8.69
N PHE A 255 12.36 -1.92 -9.01
CA PHE A 255 12.79 -1.14 -10.18
C PHE A 255 12.34 -1.76 -11.50
N LEU A 256 12.39 -3.09 -11.62
CA LEU A 256 11.83 -3.82 -12.76
C LEU A 256 10.31 -3.63 -12.83
N GLY A 257 9.62 -3.57 -11.68
CA GLY A 257 8.20 -3.24 -11.59
C GLY A 257 7.87 -1.85 -12.18
N ILE A 258 8.70 -0.83 -11.89
CA ILE A 258 8.55 0.50 -12.50
C ILE A 258 8.71 0.40 -14.02
N ALA A 259 9.75 -0.27 -14.50
CA ALA A 259 9.98 -0.48 -15.93
C ALA A 259 8.83 -1.26 -16.58
N GLY A 260 8.31 -2.29 -15.92
CA GLY A 260 7.15 -3.06 -16.35
C GLY A 260 5.87 -2.22 -16.46
N ALA A 261 5.61 -1.37 -15.45
CA ALA A 261 4.46 -0.46 -15.46
C ALA A 261 4.54 0.55 -16.63
N MET A 262 5.73 1.11 -16.87
CA MET A 262 5.96 1.98 -18.03
C MET A 262 5.82 1.21 -19.36
N GLY A 263 6.34 -0.01 -19.42
CA GLY A 263 6.20 -0.91 -20.57
C GLY A 263 4.73 -1.22 -20.86
N ALA A 264 3.92 -1.50 -19.85
CA ALA A 264 2.50 -1.78 -20.00
C ALA A 264 1.75 -0.63 -20.69
N VAL A 265 2.07 0.63 -20.34
CA VAL A 265 1.48 1.81 -20.99
C VAL A 265 1.86 1.87 -22.48
N ILE A 266 3.12 1.59 -22.82
CA ILE A 266 3.60 1.58 -24.22
C ILE A 266 2.94 0.45 -25.01
N PHE A 267 2.83 -0.74 -24.41
CA PHE A 267 2.20 -1.90 -25.06
C PHE A 267 0.69 -1.72 -25.23
N GLU A 268 0.01 -1.06 -24.30
CA GLU A 268 -1.43 -0.74 -24.43
C GLU A 268 -1.71 0.08 -25.69
N LEU A 269 -0.87 1.06 -25.99
CA LEU A 269 -1.00 1.91 -27.18
C LEU A 269 -0.83 1.12 -28.50
N ARG A 270 -0.08 0.01 -28.48
CA ARG A 270 0.22 -0.77 -29.70
C ARG A 270 -0.63 -2.04 -29.83
N PHE A 271 -0.87 -2.74 -28.75
CA PHE A 271 -1.45 -4.10 -28.73
C PHE A 271 -2.75 -4.18 -27.92
N GLY A 272 -3.25 -3.05 -27.42
CA GLY A 272 -4.42 -2.98 -26.57
C GLY A 272 -4.18 -3.49 -25.14
N ARG A 273 -5.22 -3.47 -24.30
CA ARG A 273 -5.13 -3.73 -22.85
C ARG A 273 -4.95 -5.20 -22.49
N ILE A 274 -5.42 -6.11 -23.32
CA ILE A 274 -5.42 -7.56 -23.00
C ILE A 274 -4.00 -8.12 -23.02
N PHE A 275 -3.17 -7.73 -23.99
CA PHE A 275 -1.82 -8.27 -24.13
C PHE A 275 -0.91 -8.01 -22.94
N PRO A 276 -0.73 -6.77 -22.45
CA PRO A 276 0.09 -6.53 -21.26
C PRO A 276 -0.48 -7.15 -19.99
N LEU A 277 -1.82 -7.26 -19.86
CA LEU A 277 -2.46 -7.93 -18.75
C LEU A 277 -2.12 -9.43 -18.72
N MET A 278 -2.25 -10.12 -19.85
CA MET A 278 -1.92 -11.55 -19.95
C MET A 278 -0.42 -11.79 -19.71
N LEU A 279 0.44 -10.94 -20.26
CA LEU A 279 1.87 -11.02 -20.04
C LEU A 279 2.23 -10.88 -18.54
N GLY A 280 1.58 -9.95 -17.84
CA GLY A 280 1.78 -9.75 -16.40
C GLY A 280 1.31 -10.95 -15.57
N ILE A 281 0.15 -11.51 -15.87
CA ILE A 281 -0.41 -12.68 -15.15
C ILE A 281 0.48 -13.92 -15.36
N PHE A 282 0.81 -14.25 -16.60
CA PHE A 282 1.64 -15.42 -16.91
C PHE A 282 3.09 -15.24 -16.43
N GLY A 283 3.65 -14.05 -16.61
CA GLY A 283 4.99 -13.72 -16.11
C GLY A 283 5.08 -13.83 -14.59
N GLY A 284 4.09 -13.30 -13.86
CA GLY A 284 4.01 -13.41 -12.40
C GLY A 284 3.89 -14.88 -11.94
N ALA A 285 3.02 -15.68 -12.58
CA ALA A 285 2.88 -17.10 -12.25
C ALA A 285 4.19 -17.87 -12.48
N LEU A 286 4.89 -17.59 -13.58
CA LEU A 286 6.18 -18.19 -13.91
C LEU A 286 7.27 -17.78 -12.90
N GLY A 287 7.31 -16.49 -12.52
CA GLY A 287 8.22 -15.98 -11.49
C GLY A 287 8.04 -16.69 -10.16
N ILE A 288 6.80 -16.83 -9.68
CA ILE A 288 6.48 -17.58 -8.46
C ILE A 288 6.96 -19.04 -8.57
N ALA A 289 6.71 -19.69 -9.70
CA ALA A 289 7.14 -21.07 -9.90
C ALA A 289 8.68 -21.22 -9.85
N PHE A 290 9.43 -20.25 -10.37
CA PHE A 290 10.89 -20.24 -10.27
C PHE A 290 11.39 -20.03 -8.85
N ILE A 291 10.81 -19.08 -8.09
CA ILE A 291 11.18 -18.83 -6.70
C ILE A 291 10.99 -20.10 -5.84
N LEU A 292 9.86 -20.79 -6.01
CA LEU A 292 9.54 -21.98 -5.23
C LEU A 292 10.33 -23.23 -5.69
N GLY A 293 10.71 -23.29 -6.97
CA GLY A 293 11.41 -24.44 -7.53
C GLY A 293 12.93 -24.46 -7.30
N THR A 294 13.58 -23.32 -7.40
CA THR A 294 15.03 -23.16 -7.27
C THR A 294 15.37 -21.85 -6.56
N PRO A 295 15.23 -21.78 -5.25
CA PRO A 295 15.46 -20.54 -4.53
C PRO A 295 16.94 -20.12 -4.63
N SER A 296 17.19 -19.00 -5.28
CA SER A 296 18.49 -18.35 -5.37
C SER A 296 18.30 -16.82 -5.40
N ALA A 297 19.31 -16.07 -4.95
CA ALA A 297 19.24 -14.62 -4.94
C ALA A 297 18.90 -14.02 -6.33
N PHE A 298 19.33 -14.69 -7.40
CA PHE A 298 19.03 -14.29 -8.78
C PHE A 298 17.55 -14.47 -9.14
N MET A 299 16.89 -15.52 -8.62
CA MET A 299 15.46 -15.78 -8.89
C MET A 299 14.52 -14.84 -8.14
N TYR A 300 15.01 -14.18 -7.09
CA TYR A 300 14.26 -13.18 -6.35
C TYR A 300 14.25 -11.79 -7.03
N ALA A 301 15.22 -11.48 -7.89
CA ALA A 301 15.32 -10.22 -8.62
C ALA A 301 14.47 -10.21 -9.90
#